data_1153485ea2e848ffebe9edcb6c7c7a98
#
_entry.id   1153485ea2e848ffebe9edcb6c7c7a98
#
_cell.length_a   1.000
_cell.length_b   1.000
_cell.length_c   1.000
_cell.angle_alpha   90.00
_cell.angle_beta   90.00
_cell.angle_gamma   90.00
#
_symmetry.space_group_name_H-M   'P 1'
#
loop_
_entity.id
_entity.type
_entity.pdbx_description
1 polymer ?
#
loop_
_entity_poly.entity_id
_entity_poly.type
_entity_poly.pdbx_seq_one_letter_code
_entity_poly.pdbx_strand_id
1 'polypeptide(L)'
;IKAGLACGAIHTLAKFLEQGDIILSPDGQGNYHFGEICSEYFYVEGDTEHFLRHRRGVNWLNKTIKREDMSDPLKNSSGSISTICNLTQYSEEIRKLMGDSQSSPVVSNDSDIENPSEFVLEEHLEDFLVKNWTQTDLSEKYDIFEDDEFTGRQYQTDTGPIDILAISKDRKELLVIELKKGRASDRVIGQIQRYMGYIKDEIAEDDQEVKGIIIAFEDDQRIRRALSVTNNIEFYRYRINFNLRKVSDSE
;
A
#
# COMPACT_ATOMS: atom_id res chain seq x y z
N ILE A 1 -11.42 -13.57 -16.99
CA ILE A 1 -10.29 -12.81 -16.41
C ILE A 1 -10.23 -11.39 -17.03
N LYS A 2 -10.20 -11.26 -18.37
CA LYS A 2 -10.11 -9.94 -19.03
C LYS A 2 -11.29 -8.99 -18.74
N ALA A 3 -12.51 -9.48 -18.57
CA ALA A 3 -13.67 -8.64 -18.27
C ALA A 3 -13.63 -8.06 -16.85
N GLY A 4 -13.15 -8.80 -15.87
CA GLY A 4 -13.02 -8.34 -14.48
C GLY A 4 -12.05 -7.20 -14.33
N LEU A 5 -10.86 -7.26 -14.95
CA LEU A 5 -9.87 -6.19 -14.93
C LEU A 5 -10.40 -4.89 -15.58
N ALA A 6 -11.12 -5.01 -16.70
CA ALA A 6 -11.72 -3.84 -17.34
C ALA A 6 -12.81 -3.19 -16.46
N CYS A 7 -13.66 -3.99 -15.81
CA CYS A 7 -14.66 -3.47 -14.86
C CYS A 7 -14.03 -2.79 -13.66
N GLY A 8 -12.96 -3.34 -13.10
CA GLY A 8 -12.18 -2.73 -12.01
C GLY A 8 -11.62 -1.38 -12.41
N ALA A 9 -10.95 -1.28 -13.56
CA ALA A 9 -10.40 -0.04 -14.07
C ALA A 9 -11.48 1.05 -14.29
N ILE A 10 -12.63 0.68 -14.87
CA ILE A 10 -13.77 1.61 -15.07
C ILE A 10 -14.33 2.06 -13.71
N HIS A 11 -14.45 1.16 -12.75
CA HIS A 11 -14.93 1.50 -11.41
C HIS A 11 -13.97 2.48 -10.71
N THR A 12 -12.66 2.23 -10.77
CA THR A 12 -11.64 3.15 -10.26
C THR A 12 -11.74 4.52 -10.93
N LEU A 13 -11.81 4.56 -12.26
CA LEU A 13 -11.95 5.79 -13.02
C LEU A 13 -13.21 6.61 -12.63
N ALA A 14 -14.33 5.91 -12.36
CA ALA A 14 -15.60 6.54 -12.10
C ALA A 14 -15.81 6.95 -10.64
N LYS A 15 -15.24 6.21 -9.68
CA LYS A 15 -15.56 6.31 -8.26
C LYS A 15 -14.43 6.70 -7.33
N PHE A 16 -13.19 6.39 -7.69
CA PHE A 16 -12.04 6.58 -6.81
C PHE A 16 -11.10 7.71 -7.24
N LEU A 17 -11.06 8.06 -8.52
CA LEU A 17 -10.30 9.24 -8.94
C LEU A 17 -11.10 10.51 -8.64
N GLU A 18 -10.44 11.51 -8.06
CA GLU A 18 -11.04 12.80 -7.70
C GLU A 18 -10.37 13.95 -8.47
N GLN A 19 -11.02 15.12 -8.47
CA GLN A 19 -10.40 16.34 -9.03
C GLN A 19 -9.23 16.76 -8.13
N GLY A 20 -8.09 17.08 -8.75
CA GLY A 20 -6.84 17.38 -8.06
C GLY A 20 -5.90 16.20 -7.92
N ASP A 21 -6.34 14.96 -8.20
CA ASP A 21 -5.46 13.80 -8.21
C ASP A 21 -4.39 13.94 -9.29
N ILE A 22 -3.16 13.59 -8.93
CA ILE A 22 -2.05 13.53 -9.88
C ILE A 22 -1.97 12.14 -10.47
N ILE A 23 -1.93 12.07 -11.79
CA ILE A 23 -1.77 10.82 -12.53
C ILE A 23 -0.43 10.76 -13.24
N LEU A 24 0.10 9.54 -13.35
CA LEU A 24 1.23 9.21 -14.20
C LEU A 24 0.75 8.35 -15.36
N SER A 25 1.03 8.79 -16.60
CA SER A 25 0.69 8.04 -17.81
C SER A 25 1.95 7.68 -18.58
N PRO A 26 2.23 6.38 -18.80
CA PRO A 26 3.36 5.95 -19.60
C PRO A 26 3.13 6.26 -21.09
N ASP A 27 4.20 6.67 -21.79
CA ASP A 27 4.22 6.89 -23.24
C ASP A 27 4.57 5.63 -24.05
N GLY A 28 4.86 4.52 -23.38
CA GLY A 28 5.35 3.29 -24.02
C GLY A 28 6.82 3.33 -24.46
N GLN A 29 7.53 4.42 -24.22
CA GLN A 29 8.95 4.62 -24.60
C GLN A 29 9.86 4.78 -23.37
N GLY A 30 9.30 4.50 -22.17
CA GLY A 30 10.05 4.59 -20.93
C GLY A 30 9.92 5.93 -20.19
N ASN A 31 9.05 6.83 -20.66
CA ASN A 31 8.74 8.05 -19.91
C ASN A 31 7.32 8.01 -19.36
N TYR A 32 7.10 8.76 -18.30
CA TYR A 32 5.79 8.97 -17.69
C TYR A 32 5.46 10.46 -17.70
N HIS A 33 4.29 10.79 -18.23
CA HIS A 33 3.72 12.14 -18.21
C HIS A 33 2.89 12.36 -16.98
N PHE A 34 2.99 13.57 -16.42
CA PHE A 34 2.14 13.99 -15.30
C PHE A 34 0.90 14.71 -15.80
N GLY A 35 -0.22 14.40 -15.16
CA GLY A 35 -1.47 15.11 -15.36
C GLY A 35 -2.21 15.29 -14.05
N GLU A 36 -3.06 16.28 -13.96
CA GLU A 36 -3.97 16.53 -12.84
C GLU A 36 -5.40 16.32 -13.31
N ILE A 37 -6.18 15.52 -12.58
CA ILE A 37 -7.61 15.31 -12.86
C ILE A 37 -8.35 16.63 -12.67
N CYS A 38 -8.99 17.13 -13.73
CA CYS A 38 -9.68 18.42 -13.71
C CYS A 38 -11.19 18.33 -13.94
N SER A 39 -11.76 17.13 -14.07
CA SER A 39 -13.20 16.96 -14.24
C SER A 39 -13.75 15.77 -13.47
N GLU A 40 -15.05 15.78 -13.21
CA GLU A 40 -15.79 14.58 -12.85
C GLU A 40 -15.74 13.53 -13.97
N TYR A 41 -16.07 12.29 -13.59
CA TYR A 41 -16.26 11.23 -14.57
C TYR A 41 -17.41 11.55 -15.53
N PHE A 42 -17.21 11.28 -16.82
CA PHE A 42 -18.26 11.36 -17.82
C PHE A 42 -18.18 10.24 -18.86
N TYR A 43 -19.32 9.95 -19.44
CA TYR A 43 -19.46 8.95 -20.48
C TYR A 43 -19.78 9.63 -21.81
N VAL A 44 -19.08 9.26 -22.88
CA VAL A 44 -19.28 9.83 -24.22
C VAL A 44 -20.04 8.82 -25.07
N GLU A 45 -21.27 9.17 -25.42
CA GLU A 45 -22.06 8.36 -26.35
C GLU A 45 -21.64 8.63 -27.81
N GLY A 46 -21.54 7.57 -28.60
CA GLY A 46 -21.33 7.69 -30.05
C GLY A 46 -19.90 7.95 -30.52
N ASP A 47 -18.91 7.99 -29.64
CA ASP A 47 -17.51 8.04 -30.05
C ASP A 47 -17.11 6.68 -30.66
N THR A 48 -17.13 6.61 -31.99
CA THR A 48 -16.77 5.41 -32.77
C THR A 48 -15.30 5.41 -33.17
N GLU A 49 -14.60 6.54 -33.05
CA GLU A 49 -13.24 6.71 -33.53
C GLU A 49 -12.20 6.14 -32.56
N HIS A 50 -12.46 6.22 -31.24
CA HIS A 50 -11.50 5.79 -30.23
C HIS A 50 -12.00 4.68 -29.30
N PHE A 51 -13.27 4.30 -29.36
CA PHE A 51 -13.90 3.29 -28.46
C PHE A 51 -13.73 3.54 -26.95
N LEU A 52 -13.12 4.66 -26.54
CA LEU A 52 -12.84 5.01 -25.15
C LEU A 52 -13.91 5.94 -24.61
N ARG A 53 -15.03 5.35 -24.18
CA ARG A 53 -16.24 6.08 -23.77
C ARG A 53 -16.19 6.61 -22.34
N HIS A 54 -15.44 5.95 -21.47
CA HIS A 54 -15.31 6.31 -20.06
C HIS A 54 -14.15 7.29 -19.89
N ARG A 55 -14.39 8.50 -19.42
CA ARG A 55 -13.41 9.59 -19.41
C ARG A 55 -13.43 10.44 -18.16
N ARG A 56 -12.29 11.04 -17.89
CA ARG A 56 -12.10 12.22 -17.04
C ARG A 56 -11.22 13.23 -17.75
N GLY A 57 -11.45 14.51 -17.51
CA GLY A 57 -10.58 15.57 -18.00
C GLY A 57 -9.25 15.57 -17.24
N VAL A 58 -8.16 15.82 -17.95
CA VAL A 58 -6.81 15.89 -17.40
C VAL A 58 -6.12 17.16 -17.90
N ASN A 59 -5.58 17.94 -16.97
CA ASN A 59 -4.64 19.01 -17.27
C ASN A 59 -3.24 18.40 -17.31
N TRP A 60 -2.69 18.21 -18.50
CA TRP A 60 -1.35 17.69 -18.66
C TRP A 60 -0.32 18.72 -18.23
N LEU A 61 0.55 18.33 -17.26
CA LEU A 61 1.65 19.15 -16.82
C LEU A 61 2.82 19.01 -17.81
N ASN A 62 3.57 20.09 -18.02
CA ASN A 62 4.75 20.04 -18.89
C ASN A 62 5.95 19.44 -18.13
N LYS A 63 5.75 18.25 -17.58
CA LYS A 63 6.76 17.50 -16.82
C LYS A 63 6.69 16.04 -17.21
N THR A 64 7.84 15.41 -17.32
CA THR A 64 8.00 13.97 -17.53
C THR A 64 9.10 13.43 -16.63
N ILE A 65 8.96 12.17 -16.24
CA ILE A 65 10.05 11.44 -15.59
C ILE A 65 10.36 10.19 -16.39
N LYS A 66 11.61 9.76 -16.32
CA LYS A 66 12.02 8.51 -16.95
C LYS A 66 11.83 7.35 -15.98
N ARG A 67 11.43 6.22 -16.50
CA ARG A 67 11.33 5.00 -15.73
C ARG A 67 12.65 4.63 -15.03
N GLU A 68 13.80 4.91 -15.67
CA GLU A 68 15.13 4.64 -15.10
C GLU A 68 15.42 5.43 -13.82
N ASP A 69 14.81 6.62 -13.65
CA ASP A 69 14.99 7.50 -12.48
C ASP A 69 14.12 7.09 -11.27
N MET A 70 13.17 6.18 -11.46
CA MET A 70 12.30 5.68 -10.40
C MET A 70 13.01 4.62 -9.55
N SER A 71 12.62 4.49 -8.27
CA SER A 71 12.99 3.35 -7.46
C SER A 71 12.43 2.03 -8.01
N ASP A 72 13.04 0.90 -7.66
CA ASP A 72 12.56 -0.40 -8.11
C ASP A 72 11.13 -0.69 -7.64
N PRO A 73 10.71 -0.37 -6.40
CA PRO A 73 9.33 -0.50 -5.97
C PRO A 73 8.34 0.33 -6.82
N LEU A 74 8.68 1.59 -7.12
CA LEU A 74 7.83 2.43 -7.98
C LEU A 74 7.78 1.90 -9.43
N LYS A 75 8.92 1.41 -9.97
CA LYS A 75 8.96 0.75 -11.29
C LYS A 75 8.01 -0.44 -11.36
N ASN A 76 8.01 -1.28 -10.34
CA ASN A 76 7.18 -2.49 -10.30
C ASN A 76 5.69 -2.12 -10.19
N SER A 77 5.34 -1.21 -9.29
CA SER A 77 3.96 -0.77 -9.10
C SER A 77 3.39 -0.04 -10.32
N SER A 78 4.18 0.87 -10.94
CA SER A 78 3.76 1.61 -12.14
C SER A 78 3.73 0.76 -13.41
N GLY A 79 4.43 -0.37 -13.42
CA GLY A 79 4.47 -1.34 -14.52
C GLY A 79 3.47 -2.49 -14.38
N SER A 80 2.57 -2.46 -13.40
CA SER A 80 1.61 -3.53 -13.15
C SER A 80 0.71 -3.80 -14.36
N ILE A 81 0.20 -5.03 -14.48
CA ILE A 81 -0.72 -5.45 -15.54
C ILE A 81 -2.07 -4.71 -15.43
N SER A 82 -2.34 -4.09 -14.29
CA SER A 82 -3.54 -3.31 -14.04
C SER A 82 -3.56 -2.05 -14.92
N THR A 83 -4.71 -1.76 -15.53
CA THR A 83 -4.91 -0.55 -16.35
C THR A 83 -4.78 0.73 -15.53
N ILE A 84 -5.17 0.70 -14.26
CA ILE A 84 -5.05 1.80 -13.29
C ILE A 84 -4.54 1.18 -12.00
N CYS A 85 -3.50 1.75 -11.41
CA CYS A 85 -2.96 1.35 -10.12
C CYS A 85 -2.84 2.57 -9.19
N ASN A 86 -2.95 2.35 -7.89
CA ASN A 86 -2.75 3.37 -6.88
C ASN A 86 -1.26 3.51 -6.57
N LEU A 87 -0.72 4.72 -6.74
CA LEU A 87 0.70 5.04 -6.49
C LEU A 87 0.86 6.03 -5.32
N THR A 88 -0.18 6.26 -4.53
CA THR A 88 -0.17 7.26 -3.44
C THR A 88 0.95 7.02 -2.43
N GLN A 89 1.30 5.76 -2.17
CA GLN A 89 2.43 5.38 -1.31
C GLN A 89 3.79 5.90 -1.80
N TYR A 90 3.94 6.21 -3.10
CA TYR A 90 5.16 6.76 -3.69
C TYR A 90 5.07 8.28 -3.93
N SER A 91 4.09 8.96 -3.36
CA SER A 91 3.81 10.37 -3.62
C SER A 91 5.00 11.28 -3.31
N GLU A 92 5.80 11.01 -2.28
CA GLU A 92 7.01 11.78 -1.97
C GLU A 92 8.10 11.60 -3.02
N GLU A 93 8.36 10.36 -3.44
CA GLU A 93 9.31 10.07 -4.50
C GLU A 93 8.86 10.74 -5.81
N ILE A 94 7.59 10.57 -6.16
CA ILE A 94 6.99 11.18 -7.35
C ILE A 94 7.14 12.70 -7.31
N ARG A 95 6.86 13.36 -6.18
CA ARG A 95 7.06 14.82 -6.02
C ARG A 95 8.51 15.23 -6.15
N LYS A 96 9.43 14.49 -5.57
CA LYS A 96 10.88 14.74 -5.74
C LYS A 96 11.29 14.66 -7.22
N LEU A 97 10.80 13.64 -7.93
CA LEU A 97 11.05 13.47 -9.36
C LEU A 97 10.38 14.57 -10.20
N MET A 98 9.25 15.12 -9.75
CA MET A 98 8.63 16.30 -10.35
C MET A 98 9.45 17.59 -10.17
N GLY A 99 10.42 17.61 -9.25
CA GLY A 99 11.22 18.79 -8.92
C GLY A 99 10.52 19.78 -7.98
N ASP A 100 9.44 19.38 -7.32
CA ASP A 100 8.78 20.19 -6.30
C ASP A 100 9.49 20.01 -4.95
N SER A 101 10.32 21.00 -4.59
CA SER A 101 11.08 21.00 -3.35
C SER A 101 10.27 21.44 -2.11
N GLN A 102 8.96 21.59 -2.22
CA GLN A 102 8.11 21.92 -1.09
C GLN A 102 7.35 20.66 -0.63
N SER A 103 7.72 20.16 0.54
CA SER A 103 6.96 19.17 1.26
C SER A 103 5.62 19.76 1.70
N SER A 104 4.60 19.64 0.87
CA SER A 104 3.22 19.79 1.35
C SER A 104 2.82 18.48 2.02
N PRO A 105 2.11 18.51 3.13
CA PRO A 105 1.63 17.29 3.76
C PRO A 105 0.75 16.53 2.76
N VAL A 106 1.04 15.25 2.58
CA VAL A 106 0.23 14.35 1.76
C VAL A 106 -1.13 14.24 2.42
N VAL A 107 -2.14 14.82 1.81
CA VAL A 107 -3.53 14.58 2.21
C VAL A 107 -3.96 13.29 1.51
N SER A 108 -3.94 12.20 2.23
CA SER A 108 -4.61 10.98 1.79
C SER A 108 -6.11 11.18 1.95
N ASN A 109 -6.87 11.05 0.87
CA ASN A 109 -8.34 11.06 0.90
C ASN A 109 -8.92 9.68 1.24
N ASP A 110 -8.09 8.75 1.68
CA ASP A 110 -8.56 7.49 2.23
C ASP A 110 -9.22 7.76 3.57
N SER A 111 -10.54 7.57 3.64
CA SER A 111 -11.35 7.77 4.86
C SER A 111 -10.94 6.82 6.01
N ASP A 112 -10.12 5.82 5.73
CA ASP A 112 -9.59 4.89 6.70
C ASP A 112 -8.24 5.34 7.29
N ILE A 113 -7.59 6.37 6.71
CA ILE A 113 -6.37 6.98 7.26
C ILE A 113 -6.77 8.13 8.18
N GLU A 114 -6.76 7.87 9.47
CA GLU A 114 -7.17 8.82 10.52
C GLU A 114 -6.22 10.04 10.63
N ASN A 115 -4.98 9.95 10.10
CA ASN A 115 -4.02 11.06 10.16
C ASN A 115 -2.89 10.88 9.11
N PRO A 116 -2.73 11.80 8.13
CA PRO A 116 -1.68 11.71 7.11
C PRO A 116 -0.25 11.67 7.64
N SER A 117 -0.02 12.26 8.84
CA SER A 117 1.28 12.19 9.52
C SER A 117 1.60 10.79 10.05
N GLU A 118 0.60 9.94 10.22
CA GLU A 118 0.75 8.58 10.70
C GLU A 118 1.22 7.66 9.58
N PHE A 119 0.73 7.88 8.35
CA PHE A 119 1.11 7.10 7.17
C PHE A 119 2.62 7.14 6.88
N VAL A 120 3.22 8.34 6.86
CA VAL A 120 4.68 8.50 6.62
C VAL A 120 5.54 7.74 7.64
N LEU A 121 5.00 7.51 8.82
CA LEU A 121 5.72 6.87 9.93
C LEU A 121 5.39 5.37 10.06
N GLU A 122 4.29 4.92 9.49
CA GLU A 122 4.00 3.48 9.30
C GLU A 122 4.96 2.88 8.28
N GLU A 123 5.26 3.58 7.19
CA GLU A 123 6.31 3.18 6.23
C GLU A 123 7.69 3.04 6.89
N HIS A 124 8.06 3.95 7.81
CA HIS A 124 9.31 3.82 8.55
C HIS A 124 9.31 2.62 9.52
N LEU A 125 8.17 2.32 10.14
CA LEU A 125 8.01 1.16 11.00
C LEU A 125 8.12 -0.14 10.17
N GLU A 126 7.48 -0.17 9.01
CA GLU A 126 7.57 -1.28 8.06
C GLU A 126 9.00 -1.50 7.59
N ASP A 127 9.69 -0.44 7.13
CA ASP A 127 11.10 -0.46 6.72
C ASP A 127 12.01 -0.99 7.84
N PHE A 128 11.79 -0.53 9.05
CA PHE A 128 12.56 -0.99 10.21
C PHE A 128 12.29 -2.48 10.49
N LEU A 129 11.04 -2.90 10.47
CA LEU A 129 10.65 -4.28 10.75
C LEU A 129 11.21 -5.24 9.69
N VAL A 130 11.08 -4.89 8.41
CA VAL A 130 11.59 -5.71 7.30
C VAL A 130 13.12 -5.82 7.35
N LYS A 131 13.83 -4.70 7.56
CA LYS A 131 15.31 -4.70 7.66
C LYS A 131 15.84 -5.45 8.87
N ASN A 132 15.08 -5.52 9.94
CA ASN A 132 15.45 -6.19 11.18
C ASN A 132 14.62 -7.46 11.43
N TRP A 133 14.01 -8.03 10.40
CA TRP A 133 13.11 -9.18 10.51
C TRP A 133 13.72 -10.32 11.31
N THR A 134 14.97 -10.68 11.00
CA THR A 134 15.71 -11.76 11.67
C THR A 134 15.97 -11.52 13.16
N GLN A 135 15.76 -10.31 13.66
CA GLN A 135 15.91 -9.96 15.08
C GLN A 135 14.56 -9.95 15.82
N THR A 136 13.46 -10.24 15.14
CA THR A 136 12.12 -10.32 15.72
C THR A 136 11.79 -11.76 16.14
N ASP A 137 10.97 -11.92 17.17
CA ASP A 137 10.46 -13.24 17.58
C ASP A 137 9.64 -13.90 16.45
N LEU A 138 9.07 -13.11 15.53
CA LEU A 138 8.34 -13.63 14.37
C LEU A 138 9.23 -14.40 13.42
N SER A 139 10.49 -14.01 13.29
CA SER A 139 11.45 -14.66 12.39
C SER A 139 11.83 -16.09 12.82
N GLU A 140 11.56 -16.48 14.07
CA GLU A 140 11.77 -17.87 14.49
C GLU A 140 10.84 -18.82 13.72
N LYS A 141 9.62 -18.37 13.43
CA LYS A 141 8.59 -19.20 12.78
C LYS A 141 8.31 -18.81 11.34
N TYR A 142 8.43 -17.53 10.98
CA TYR A 142 8.02 -17.00 9.69
C TYR A 142 9.17 -16.34 8.94
N ASP A 143 9.17 -16.48 7.64
CA ASP A 143 9.96 -15.69 6.71
C ASP A 143 9.02 -14.72 5.95
N ILE A 144 9.53 -13.55 5.52
CA ILE A 144 8.76 -12.66 4.65
C ILE A 144 8.47 -13.45 3.36
N PHE A 145 7.22 -13.39 2.91
CA PHE A 145 6.80 -14.10 1.71
C PHE A 145 7.58 -13.60 0.49
N GLU A 146 8.15 -14.51 -0.28
CA GLU A 146 8.82 -14.22 -1.54
C GLU A 146 8.47 -15.33 -2.53
N ASP A 147 8.07 -14.93 -3.73
CA ASP A 147 7.98 -15.78 -4.90
C ASP A 147 8.75 -15.14 -6.07
N ASP A 148 8.73 -15.78 -7.24
CA ASP A 148 9.49 -15.33 -8.41
C ASP A 148 9.07 -13.93 -8.92
N GLU A 149 7.87 -13.46 -8.59
CA GLU A 149 7.28 -12.22 -9.11
C GLU A 149 6.98 -11.18 -8.00
N PHE A 150 6.77 -11.60 -6.76
CA PHE A 150 6.27 -10.76 -5.67
C PHE A 150 7.07 -10.93 -4.38
N THR A 151 7.20 -9.82 -3.64
CA THR A 151 7.67 -9.83 -2.26
C THR A 151 6.48 -9.59 -1.33
N GLY A 152 6.53 -10.15 -0.13
CA GLY A 152 5.52 -9.97 0.90
C GLY A 152 5.43 -8.56 1.48
N ARG A 153 6.32 -7.64 1.08
CA ARG A 153 6.24 -6.24 1.47
C ARG A 153 5.26 -5.48 0.58
N GLN A 154 4.29 -4.76 1.17
CA GLN A 154 3.24 -4.03 0.45
C GLN A 154 2.57 -4.92 -0.60
N TYR A 155 2.19 -6.12 -0.15
CA TYR A 155 1.60 -7.11 -1.04
C TYR A 155 0.23 -6.67 -1.53
N GLN A 156 0.06 -6.53 -2.84
CA GLN A 156 -1.14 -5.95 -3.44
C GLN A 156 -2.32 -6.93 -3.42
N THR A 157 -3.46 -6.47 -2.89
CA THR A 157 -4.73 -7.18 -2.95
C THR A 157 -5.78 -6.36 -3.70
N ASP A 158 -6.95 -6.91 -3.92
CA ASP A 158 -8.10 -6.21 -4.53
C ASP A 158 -8.68 -5.09 -3.64
N THR A 159 -8.39 -5.10 -2.35
CA THR A 159 -8.90 -4.13 -1.36
C THR A 159 -7.83 -3.23 -0.76
N GLY A 160 -6.60 -3.30 -1.27
CA GLY A 160 -5.46 -2.49 -0.83
C GLY A 160 -4.23 -3.33 -0.52
N PRO A 161 -3.08 -2.69 -0.26
CA PRO A 161 -1.84 -3.40 0.05
C PRO A 161 -1.85 -3.94 1.49
N ILE A 162 -1.31 -5.14 1.66
CA ILE A 162 -0.94 -5.71 2.96
C ILE A 162 0.44 -5.16 3.31
N ASP A 163 0.66 -4.63 4.51
CA ASP A 163 1.95 -4.08 4.91
C ASP A 163 3.04 -5.14 4.81
N ILE A 164 2.85 -6.30 5.45
CA ILE A 164 3.76 -7.43 5.33
C ILE A 164 2.97 -8.74 5.25
N LEU A 165 3.21 -9.51 4.20
CA LEU A 165 2.80 -10.90 4.09
C LEU A 165 4.00 -11.79 4.41
N ALA A 166 3.83 -12.77 5.27
CA ALA A 166 4.86 -13.74 5.64
C ALA A 166 4.35 -15.18 5.51
N ILE A 167 5.26 -16.12 5.43
CA ILE A 167 4.95 -17.54 5.34
C ILE A 167 5.71 -18.30 6.42
N SER A 168 5.10 -19.28 7.05
CA SER A 168 5.79 -20.12 8.01
C SER A 168 6.87 -20.98 7.34
N LYS A 169 7.94 -21.27 8.07
CA LYS A 169 9.08 -22.06 7.56
C LYS A 169 8.68 -23.46 7.12
N ASP A 170 7.63 -24.03 7.70
CA ASP A 170 7.03 -25.31 7.28
C ASP A 170 5.99 -25.16 6.16
N ARG A 171 5.77 -23.93 5.69
CA ARG A 171 4.84 -23.55 4.62
C ARG A 171 3.38 -23.88 4.89
N LYS A 172 2.97 -24.05 6.14
CA LYS A 172 1.59 -24.39 6.51
C LYS A 172 0.74 -23.19 6.92
N GLU A 173 1.37 -22.05 7.14
CA GLU A 173 0.66 -20.83 7.57
C GLU A 173 1.10 -19.65 6.72
N LEU A 174 0.12 -18.87 6.26
CA LEU A 174 0.34 -17.53 5.72
C LEU A 174 -0.04 -16.50 6.78
N LEU A 175 0.80 -15.50 6.98
CA LEU A 175 0.65 -14.50 8.03
C LEU A 175 0.50 -13.12 7.40
N VAL A 176 -0.66 -12.52 7.61
CA VAL A 176 -0.97 -11.13 7.23
C VAL A 176 -0.60 -10.22 8.40
N ILE A 177 0.25 -9.24 8.18
CA ILE A 177 0.67 -8.28 9.21
C ILE A 177 0.23 -6.89 8.79
N GLU A 178 -0.49 -6.23 9.70
CA GLU A 178 -0.94 -4.85 9.59
C GLU A 178 -0.24 -3.99 10.64
N LEU A 179 0.34 -2.88 10.21
CA LEU A 179 1.10 -1.96 11.07
C LEU A 179 0.30 -0.71 11.38
N LYS A 180 0.35 -0.25 12.63
CA LYS A 180 -0.22 1.03 13.04
C LYS A 180 0.79 1.77 13.92
N LYS A 181 1.17 2.96 13.51
CA LYS A 181 2.12 3.79 14.24
C LYS A 181 1.65 4.22 15.61
N GLY A 182 0.40 4.57 15.71
CA GLY A 182 -0.21 5.09 16.94
C GLY A 182 -1.06 4.06 17.66
N ARG A 183 -2.23 4.51 18.08
CA ARG A 183 -3.26 3.65 18.69
C ARG A 183 -4.03 2.94 17.58
N ALA A 184 -4.06 1.62 17.64
CA ALA A 184 -4.93 0.86 16.77
C ALA A 184 -6.41 1.00 17.20
N SER A 185 -7.29 1.26 16.23
CA SER A 185 -8.74 1.25 16.42
C SER A 185 -9.33 -0.12 16.07
N ASP A 186 -10.60 -0.35 16.45
CA ASP A 186 -11.33 -1.57 16.10
C ASP A 186 -11.53 -1.76 14.57
N ARG A 187 -11.40 -0.69 13.78
CA ARG A 187 -11.48 -0.73 12.32
C ARG A 187 -10.38 -1.60 11.69
N VAL A 188 -9.18 -1.62 12.29
CA VAL A 188 -8.05 -2.42 11.78
C VAL A 188 -8.37 -3.91 11.76
N ILE A 189 -9.29 -4.39 12.61
CA ILE A 189 -9.71 -5.80 12.60
C ILE A 189 -10.49 -6.11 11.33
N GLY A 190 -11.40 -5.23 10.92
CA GLY A 190 -12.11 -5.39 9.65
C GLY A 190 -11.16 -5.31 8.44
N GLN A 191 -10.13 -4.46 8.50
CA GLN A 191 -9.12 -4.34 7.46
C GLN A 191 -8.31 -5.64 7.33
N ILE A 192 -7.71 -6.11 8.41
CA ILE A 192 -6.89 -7.34 8.38
C ILE A 192 -7.73 -8.57 8.00
N GLN A 193 -8.99 -8.63 8.41
CA GLN A 193 -9.89 -9.73 8.03
C GLN A 193 -10.17 -9.76 6.52
N ARG A 194 -10.32 -8.60 5.86
CA ARG A 194 -10.46 -8.54 4.40
C ARG A 194 -9.21 -9.06 3.70
N TYR A 195 -8.03 -8.65 4.18
CA TYR A 195 -6.76 -9.14 3.64
C TYR A 195 -6.58 -10.65 3.85
N MET A 196 -6.89 -11.14 5.04
CA MET A 196 -6.84 -12.58 5.33
C MET A 196 -7.82 -13.37 4.44
N GLY A 197 -9.01 -12.81 4.17
CA GLY A 197 -9.98 -13.39 3.24
C GLY A 197 -9.40 -13.49 1.84
N TYR A 198 -8.83 -12.39 1.32
CA TYR A 198 -8.17 -12.39 0.01
C TYR A 198 -7.05 -13.43 -0.08
N ILE A 199 -6.15 -13.44 0.92
CA ILE A 199 -5.03 -14.42 0.95
C ILE A 199 -5.56 -15.86 0.99
N LYS A 200 -6.65 -16.10 1.72
CA LYS A 200 -7.26 -17.43 1.80
C LYS A 200 -7.86 -17.89 0.48
N ASP A 201 -8.49 -16.97 -0.25
CA ASP A 201 -9.26 -17.30 -1.46
C ASP A 201 -8.37 -17.32 -2.72
N GLU A 202 -7.29 -16.52 -2.76
CA GLU A 202 -6.50 -16.29 -3.98
C GLU A 202 -5.07 -16.86 -3.91
N ILE A 203 -4.51 -17.04 -2.71
CA ILE A 203 -3.08 -17.37 -2.52
C ILE A 203 -2.87 -18.68 -1.76
N ALA A 204 -3.65 -18.92 -0.69
CA ALA A 204 -3.44 -20.05 0.18
C ALA A 204 -3.73 -21.38 -0.54
N GLU A 205 -2.88 -22.38 -0.33
CA GLU A 205 -3.14 -23.76 -0.72
C GLU A 205 -4.13 -24.43 0.25
N ASP A 206 -4.77 -25.53 -0.17
CA ASP A 206 -5.85 -26.20 0.57
C ASP A 206 -5.55 -26.58 2.01
N ASP A 207 -4.27 -26.82 2.35
CA ASP A 207 -3.79 -27.23 3.68
C ASP A 207 -3.14 -26.09 4.46
N GLN A 208 -3.14 -24.86 3.93
CA GLN A 208 -2.58 -23.68 4.59
C GLN A 208 -3.59 -22.93 5.42
N GLU A 209 -3.18 -22.53 6.62
CA GLU A 209 -3.95 -21.63 7.48
C GLU A 209 -3.53 -20.16 7.24
N VAL A 210 -4.51 -19.25 7.27
CA VAL A 210 -4.25 -17.80 7.22
C VAL A 210 -4.42 -17.21 8.61
N LYS A 211 -3.38 -16.54 9.08
CA LYS A 211 -3.33 -15.85 10.38
C LYS A 211 -3.09 -14.36 10.19
N GLY A 212 -3.47 -13.57 11.18
CA GLY A 212 -3.29 -12.13 11.18
C GLY A 212 -2.52 -11.66 12.41
N ILE A 213 -1.70 -10.63 12.24
CA ILE A 213 -1.06 -9.89 13.33
C ILE A 213 -1.26 -8.40 13.10
N ILE A 214 -1.73 -7.72 14.15
CA ILE A 214 -1.77 -6.26 14.21
C ILE A 214 -0.62 -5.80 15.10
N ILE A 215 0.26 -4.95 14.58
CA ILE A 215 1.38 -4.37 15.34
C ILE A 215 1.12 -2.87 15.51
N ALA A 216 0.97 -2.39 16.74
CA ALA A 216 0.71 -0.98 17.00
C ALA A 216 1.48 -0.48 18.24
N PHE A 217 1.59 0.86 18.38
CA PHE A 217 2.19 1.46 19.57
C PHE A 217 1.31 1.32 20.80
N GLU A 218 -0.02 1.51 20.63
CA GLU A 218 -1.01 1.42 21.70
C GLU A 218 -2.24 0.64 21.24
N ASP A 219 -2.92 0.05 22.21
CA ASP A 219 -4.23 -0.56 22.05
C ASP A 219 -5.30 0.19 22.87
N ASP A 220 -6.56 -0.06 22.57
CA ASP A 220 -7.68 0.42 23.37
C ASP A 220 -8.62 -0.73 23.79
N GLN A 221 -9.64 -0.38 24.62
CA GLN A 221 -10.59 -1.38 25.10
C GLN A 221 -11.47 -1.97 23.99
N ARG A 222 -11.72 -1.23 22.90
CA ARG A 222 -12.56 -1.68 21.78
C ARG A 222 -11.84 -2.77 21.01
N ILE A 223 -10.58 -2.52 20.63
CA ILE A 223 -9.78 -3.53 19.91
C ILE A 223 -9.57 -4.80 20.76
N ARG A 224 -9.34 -4.67 22.07
CA ARG A 224 -9.23 -5.84 22.98
C ARG A 224 -10.50 -6.68 22.98
N ARG A 225 -11.68 -6.03 23.03
CA ARG A 225 -12.98 -6.73 22.99
C ARG A 225 -13.21 -7.41 21.65
N ALA A 226 -12.86 -6.77 20.54
CA ALA A 226 -12.99 -7.34 19.22
C ALA A 226 -12.04 -8.55 19.04
N LEU A 227 -10.79 -8.43 19.48
CA LEU A 227 -9.82 -9.53 19.45
C LEU A 227 -10.23 -10.73 20.34
N SER A 228 -10.92 -10.50 21.44
CA SER A 228 -11.35 -11.59 22.35
C SER A 228 -12.34 -12.58 21.73
N VAL A 229 -12.94 -12.22 20.60
CA VAL A 229 -13.87 -13.07 19.83
C VAL A 229 -13.31 -13.46 18.46
N THR A 230 -12.03 -13.16 18.21
CA THR A 230 -11.34 -13.46 16.94
C THR A 230 -10.24 -14.49 17.22
N ASN A 231 -10.32 -15.66 16.58
CA ASN A 231 -9.45 -16.79 16.95
C ASN A 231 -8.10 -16.83 16.26
N ASN A 232 -7.92 -16.08 15.17
CA ASN A 232 -6.76 -16.16 14.29
C ASN A 232 -6.07 -14.81 14.02
N ILE A 233 -6.35 -13.82 14.89
CA ILE A 233 -5.67 -12.51 14.85
C ILE A 233 -5.05 -12.25 16.22
N GLU A 234 -3.75 -11.95 16.21
CA GLU A 234 -2.99 -11.58 17.40
C GLU A 234 -2.65 -10.08 17.37
N PHE A 235 -2.36 -9.52 18.54
CA PHE A 235 -2.00 -8.13 18.70
C PHE A 235 -0.66 -7.97 19.38
N TYR A 236 0.27 -7.27 18.74
CA TYR A 236 1.61 -6.96 19.24
C TYR A 236 1.75 -5.46 19.49
N ARG A 237 2.41 -5.09 20.59
CA ARG A 237 2.81 -3.71 20.85
C ARG A 237 4.30 -3.55 20.68
N TYR A 238 4.71 -2.55 19.89
CA TYR A 238 6.10 -2.17 19.81
C TYR A 238 6.43 -1.04 20.78
N ARG A 239 7.70 -0.87 21.09
CA ARG A 239 8.24 0.22 21.90
C ARG A 239 9.47 0.80 21.23
N ILE A 240 9.67 2.10 21.35
CA ILE A 240 10.85 2.79 20.86
C ILE A 240 11.68 3.26 22.06
N ASN A 241 12.96 2.87 22.10
CA ASN A 241 13.90 3.28 23.11
C ASN A 241 14.97 4.19 22.49
N PHE A 242 15.11 5.41 22.99
CA PHE A 242 16.14 6.34 22.58
C PHE A 242 17.27 6.38 23.59
N ASN A 243 18.51 6.15 23.12
CA ASN A 243 19.72 6.33 23.89
C ASN A 243 20.49 7.54 23.37
N LEU A 244 20.51 8.62 24.14
CA LEU A 244 21.28 9.80 23.82
C LEU A 244 22.59 9.79 24.60
N ARG A 245 23.74 9.91 23.91
CA ARG A 245 25.05 10.09 24.50
C ARG A 245 25.62 11.44 24.07
N LYS A 246 26.09 12.22 25.01
CA LYS A 246 26.85 13.45 24.71
C LYS A 246 28.22 13.02 24.14
N VAL A 247 28.51 13.44 22.91
CA VAL A 247 29.87 13.36 22.35
C VAL A 247 30.64 14.58 22.86
N SER A 248 31.69 14.38 23.67
CA SER A 248 32.60 15.43 24.06
C SER A 248 33.66 15.59 22.95
N ASP A 249 33.98 16.81 22.59
CA ASP A 249 34.94 17.19 21.53
C ASP A 249 36.41 16.78 21.82
N SER A 250 36.63 15.57 22.29
CA SER A 250 37.97 15.06 22.57
C SER A 250 38.05 13.56 22.19
N GLU A 251 38.28 13.33 20.91
CA GLU A 251 39.15 12.31 20.36
C GLU A 251 39.64 12.71 18.96
#